data_1cb7ea7a90aad6cec7c90d6c35fb8e5f
#
_entry.id   1cb7ea7a90aad6cec7c90d6c35fb8e5f
#
_cell.length_a   1.000
_cell.length_b   1.000
_cell.length_c   1.000
_cell.angle_alpha   90.00
_cell.angle_beta   90.00
_cell.angle_gamma   90.00
#
_symmetry.space_group_name_H-M   'P 1'
#
loop_
_entity.id
_entity.type
_entity.pdbx_description
1 polymer ?
#
loop_
_entity_poly.entity_id
_entity_poly.type
_entity_poly.pdbx_seq_one_letter_code
_entity_poly.pdbx_strand_id
1 'polypeptide(L)'
;MLVLLAAYLVFGEFDESDPAQNGSGADSSTASQTADENNGLSENGATQFQAENTDEEELAKRYYYSQLDENRQMIYRELVQGIAEHQETIITKGGDPDVTAEVYGWVYMDYPEYCWINGASHVTGYGEPKNYCEVVPEYTIPAEEITGRQTQIKGSGNDFLSDIDRSMDDYGKIKAVFEKCIRQIDYVKDAPENQTLYSGLVNGQTVCAGYARTFQYLMNRLDIPVIYVTGT
;
A
#
# COMPACT_ATOMS: atom_id res chain seq x y z
N MET A 1 17.47 15.73 0.95
CA MET A 1 16.47 16.59 1.63
C MET A 1 15.16 15.82 1.60
N LEU A 2 14.67 15.33 2.72
CA LEU A 2 13.43 14.57 2.80
C LEU A 2 12.27 15.56 2.63
N VAL A 3 11.47 15.41 1.57
CA VAL A 3 10.25 16.22 1.41
C VAL A 3 9.14 15.52 2.17
N LEU A 4 8.88 15.96 3.38
CA LEU A 4 7.74 15.55 4.17
C LEU A 4 6.53 16.30 3.62
N LEU A 5 5.81 15.70 2.67
CA LEU A 5 4.49 16.18 2.27
C LEU A 5 3.47 15.49 3.17
N ALA A 6 3.19 16.12 4.30
CA ALA A 6 1.96 15.81 4.99
C ALA A 6 0.80 16.11 4.03
N ALA A 7 -0.14 15.18 3.86
CA ALA A 7 -1.36 15.38 3.07
C ALA A 7 -2.31 16.43 3.71
N TYR A 8 -1.75 17.39 4.41
CA TYR A 8 -2.41 18.55 5.02
C TYR A 8 -2.40 19.76 4.08
N LEU A 9 -2.37 19.55 2.79
CA LEU A 9 -2.44 20.67 1.88
C LEU A 9 -3.87 20.90 1.41
N VAL A 10 -4.46 21.78 2.13
CA VAL A 10 -5.23 22.93 1.61
C VAL A 10 -6.35 22.53 0.66
N PHE A 11 -7.42 22.04 1.24
CA PHE A 11 -8.72 22.46 0.75
C PHE A 11 -9.29 23.39 1.81
N GLY A 12 -9.40 24.66 1.43
CA GLY A 12 -9.90 25.71 2.28
C GLY A 12 -11.26 25.39 2.90
N GLU A 13 -11.44 25.88 4.10
CA GLU A 13 -12.69 26.04 4.83
C GLU A 13 -13.70 24.90 4.66
N PHE A 14 -13.57 23.87 5.48
CA PHE A 14 -14.68 22.98 5.75
C PHE A 14 -15.72 23.76 6.55
N ASP A 15 -16.87 23.96 5.93
CA ASP A 15 -18.08 24.40 6.60
C ASP A 15 -18.45 23.34 7.67
N GLU A 16 -18.36 23.74 8.93
CA GLU A 16 -18.70 22.94 10.11
C GLU A 16 -20.25 22.87 10.26
N SER A 17 -20.94 22.29 9.29
CA SER A 17 -22.36 22.06 9.43
C SER A 17 -22.83 20.76 8.80
N ASP A 18 -22.46 19.64 9.46
CA ASP A 18 -23.25 18.42 9.36
C ASP A 18 -23.21 17.65 10.68
N PRO A 19 -24.36 17.39 11.32
CA PRO A 19 -24.39 16.75 12.62
C PRO A 19 -24.11 15.26 12.53
N ALA A 20 -23.16 14.82 13.35
CA ALA A 20 -22.88 13.43 13.64
C ALA A 20 -24.16 12.63 13.90
N GLN A 21 -24.41 11.61 13.10
CA GLN A 21 -25.28 10.51 13.51
C GLN A 21 -24.47 9.37 14.12
N ASN A 22 -24.72 9.24 15.40
CA ASN A 22 -24.37 8.12 16.26
C ASN A 22 -24.79 6.78 15.64
N GLY A 23 -23.85 5.86 15.60
CA GLY A 23 -24.12 4.44 15.38
C GLY A 23 -23.24 3.62 16.31
N SER A 24 -23.83 3.25 17.42
CA SER A 24 -23.32 2.49 18.54
C SER A 24 -22.84 1.10 18.19
N GLY A 25 -21.76 0.67 18.88
CA GLY A 25 -21.69 -0.63 19.53
C GLY A 25 -21.37 -1.81 18.62
N ALA A 26 -20.14 -2.25 18.64
CA ALA A 26 -19.83 -3.64 18.37
C ALA A 26 -19.15 -4.23 19.60
N ASP A 27 -19.90 -5.09 20.25
CA ASP A 27 -19.47 -5.97 21.32
C ASP A 27 -18.34 -6.89 20.87
N SER A 28 -17.31 -6.92 21.67
CA SER A 28 -16.28 -7.96 21.63
C SER A 28 -16.87 -9.23 22.22
N SER A 29 -17.14 -10.24 21.41
CA SER A 29 -17.36 -11.60 21.90
C SER A 29 -16.18 -12.48 21.51
N THR A 30 -15.33 -12.70 22.49
CA THR A 30 -14.37 -13.79 22.59
C THR A 30 -15.09 -15.12 22.41
N ALA A 31 -14.81 -15.84 21.34
CA ALA A 31 -15.15 -17.25 21.23
C ALA A 31 -13.85 -18.05 21.10
N SER A 32 -13.39 -18.56 22.24
CA SER A 32 -12.48 -19.69 22.34
C SER A 32 -13.15 -20.90 21.71
N GLN A 33 -12.65 -21.38 20.59
CA GLN A 33 -12.89 -22.76 20.17
C GLN A 33 -11.56 -23.46 20.02
N THR A 34 -11.31 -24.32 21.01
CA THR A 34 -10.38 -25.43 20.91
C THR A 34 -10.95 -26.42 19.91
N ALA A 35 -10.26 -26.63 18.81
CA ALA A 35 -10.44 -27.80 17.98
C ALA A 35 -9.12 -28.56 17.93
N ASP A 36 -9.12 -29.67 18.59
CA ASP A 36 -8.17 -30.76 18.43
C ASP A 36 -8.34 -31.42 17.05
N GLU A 37 -7.26 -32.07 16.68
CA GLU A 37 -7.10 -33.17 15.76
C GLU A 37 -6.64 -32.92 14.32
N ASN A 38 -5.33 -33.17 14.17
CA ASN A 38 -4.73 -34.13 13.24
C ASN A 38 -5.37 -34.19 11.84
N ASN A 39 -4.80 -33.48 10.91
CA ASN A 39 -4.80 -34.00 9.56
C ASN A 39 -3.45 -33.69 8.91
N GLY A 40 -2.77 -34.77 8.46
CA GLY A 40 -1.40 -34.78 7.99
C GLY A 40 -1.09 -33.69 6.98
N LEU A 41 -0.17 -32.84 7.35
CA LEU A 41 0.55 -31.98 6.42
C LEU A 41 1.32 -32.90 5.47
N SER A 42 0.86 -32.94 4.23
CA SER A 42 1.64 -33.49 3.13
C SER A 42 2.90 -32.63 3.01
N GLU A 43 4.06 -33.24 3.22
CA GLU A 43 5.40 -32.62 3.13
C GLU A 43 5.78 -32.18 1.71
N ASN A 44 4.82 -31.95 0.80
CA ASN A 44 5.04 -31.62 -0.61
C ASN A 44 4.34 -30.31 -1.02
N GLY A 45 4.48 -29.25 -0.23
CA GLY A 45 3.89 -27.95 -0.55
C GLY A 45 4.65 -26.74 -0.03
N ALA A 46 5.78 -26.93 0.65
CA ALA A 46 6.68 -25.83 0.93
C ALA A 46 7.38 -25.44 -0.39
N THR A 47 6.70 -24.67 -1.22
CA THR A 47 7.37 -23.90 -2.27
C THR A 47 8.39 -23.06 -1.54
N GLN A 48 9.65 -23.38 -1.73
CA GLN A 48 10.78 -22.63 -1.22
C GLN A 48 10.61 -21.20 -1.72
N PHE A 49 10.16 -20.32 -0.83
CA PHE A 49 9.95 -18.92 -1.13
C PHE A 49 11.31 -18.31 -1.38
N GLN A 50 11.68 -18.16 -2.63
CA GLN A 50 12.88 -17.43 -3.03
C GLN A 50 12.47 -15.99 -3.23
N ALA A 51 12.83 -15.14 -2.27
CA ALA A 51 12.74 -13.68 -2.37
C ALA A 51 13.75 -13.14 -3.42
N GLU A 52 13.88 -13.84 -4.56
CA GLU A 52 14.97 -13.64 -5.53
C GLU A 52 14.74 -12.51 -6.53
N ASN A 53 13.61 -11.77 -6.46
CA ASN A 53 13.31 -10.73 -7.46
C ASN A 53 12.90 -9.37 -6.88
N THR A 54 13.17 -9.11 -5.62
CA THR A 54 13.06 -7.75 -5.10
C THR A 54 14.43 -7.11 -5.24
N ASP A 55 14.55 -6.21 -6.21
CA ASP A 55 15.75 -5.43 -6.41
C ASP A 55 16.03 -4.61 -5.14
N GLU A 56 17.12 -4.93 -4.44
CA GLU A 56 17.50 -4.26 -3.19
C GLU A 56 17.70 -2.76 -3.39
N GLU A 57 18.12 -2.32 -4.58
CA GLU A 57 18.25 -0.91 -4.91
C GLU A 57 16.88 -0.21 -4.96
N GLU A 58 15.87 -0.85 -5.52
CA GLU A 58 14.51 -0.32 -5.56
C GLU A 58 13.84 -0.36 -4.17
N LEU A 59 14.09 -1.41 -3.38
CA LEU A 59 13.59 -1.48 -2.01
C LEU A 59 14.21 -0.40 -1.12
N ALA A 60 15.50 -0.13 -1.27
CA ALA A 60 16.19 0.89 -0.49
C ALA A 60 15.62 2.31 -0.71
N LYS A 61 14.95 2.55 -1.83
CA LYS A 61 14.25 3.81 -2.13
C LYS A 61 12.93 3.94 -1.35
N ARG A 62 12.36 2.83 -0.86
CA ARG A 62 11.12 2.84 -0.09
C ARG A 62 11.38 3.30 1.34
N TYR A 63 10.65 4.34 1.75
CA TYR A 63 10.95 4.99 3.03
C TYR A 63 10.80 4.05 4.22
N TYR A 64 9.66 3.38 4.34
CA TYR A 64 9.42 2.49 5.48
C TYR A 64 10.40 1.33 5.48
N TYR A 65 10.64 0.67 4.33
CA TYR A 65 11.64 -0.39 4.23
C TYR A 65 13.00 0.03 4.76
N SER A 66 13.47 1.23 4.41
CA SER A 66 14.79 1.74 4.81
C SER A 66 14.94 1.97 6.33
N GLN A 67 13.83 2.02 7.07
CA GLN A 67 13.82 2.21 8.52
C GLN A 67 13.76 0.90 9.30
N LEU A 68 13.62 -0.25 8.63
CA LEU A 68 13.41 -1.54 9.27
C LEU A 68 14.72 -2.22 9.65
N ASP A 69 14.68 -3.01 10.73
CA ASP A 69 15.71 -3.99 11.02
C ASP A 69 15.66 -5.19 10.05
N GLU A 70 16.71 -6.02 10.04
CA GLU A 70 16.85 -7.13 9.11
C GLU A 70 15.67 -8.12 9.16
N ASN A 71 15.12 -8.39 10.34
CA ASN A 71 13.99 -9.30 10.49
C ASN A 71 12.72 -8.72 9.85
N ARG A 72 12.40 -7.46 10.12
CA ARG A 72 11.26 -6.77 9.51
C ARG A 72 11.44 -6.59 8.00
N GLN A 73 12.66 -6.32 7.53
CA GLN A 73 12.97 -6.26 6.10
C GLN A 73 12.72 -7.60 5.40
N MET A 74 13.03 -8.72 6.05
CA MET A 74 12.73 -10.05 5.52
C MET A 74 11.21 -10.25 5.37
N ILE A 75 10.43 -9.97 6.42
CA ILE A 75 8.97 -10.03 6.38
C ILE A 75 8.42 -9.12 5.29
N TYR A 76 8.94 -7.90 5.18
CA TYR A 76 8.53 -6.92 4.18
C TYR A 76 8.72 -7.46 2.74
N ARG A 77 9.88 -8.06 2.43
CA ARG A 77 10.15 -8.64 1.10
C ARG A 77 9.18 -9.79 0.78
N GLU A 78 8.93 -10.67 1.75
CA GLU A 78 7.99 -11.77 1.59
C GLU A 78 6.56 -11.27 1.31
N LEU A 79 6.13 -10.21 2.01
CA LEU A 79 4.84 -9.57 1.79
C LEU A 79 4.76 -8.87 0.41
N VAL A 80 5.79 -8.10 0.04
CA VAL A 80 5.85 -7.44 -1.28
C VAL A 80 5.71 -8.44 -2.41
N GLN A 81 6.44 -9.56 -2.33
CA GLN A 81 6.37 -10.61 -3.33
C GLN A 81 4.99 -11.27 -3.36
N GLY A 82 4.47 -11.70 -2.19
CA GLY A 82 3.16 -12.36 -2.13
C GLY A 82 2.01 -11.47 -2.62
N ILE A 83 2.02 -10.16 -2.29
CA ILE A 83 1.04 -9.20 -2.78
C ILE A 83 1.17 -8.99 -4.30
N ALA A 84 2.40 -8.89 -4.81
CA ALA A 84 2.65 -8.73 -6.25
C ALA A 84 2.15 -9.93 -7.05
N GLU A 85 2.28 -11.14 -6.50
CA GLU A 85 1.80 -12.39 -7.08
C GLU A 85 0.32 -12.67 -6.80
N HIS A 86 -0.35 -11.79 -6.05
CA HIS A 86 -1.75 -11.96 -5.62
C HIS A 86 -2.01 -13.29 -4.91
N GLN A 87 -1.10 -13.70 -4.02
CA GLN A 87 -1.26 -14.93 -3.25
C GLN A 87 -2.44 -14.80 -2.28
N GLU A 88 -3.31 -15.81 -2.23
CA GLU A 88 -4.44 -15.84 -1.28
C GLU A 88 -3.96 -15.87 0.18
N THR A 89 -2.84 -16.57 0.42
CA THR A 89 -2.18 -16.64 1.71
C THR A 89 -0.68 -16.47 1.51
N ILE A 90 -0.10 -15.51 2.22
CA ILE A 90 1.33 -15.22 2.18
C ILE A 90 1.96 -15.78 3.45
N ILE A 91 3.01 -16.58 3.30
CA ILE A 91 3.78 -17.11 4.42
C ILE A 91 4.96 -16.19 4.70
N THR A 92 5.07 -15.70 5.93
CA THR A 92 6.21 -14.90 6.37
C THR A 92 7.01 -15.60 7.46
N LYS A 93 8.33 -15.49 7.40
CA LYS A 93 9.23 -15.96 8.46
C LYS A 93 9.24 -14.94 9.59
N GLY A 94 9.10 -15.43 10.81
CA GLY A 94 8.94 -14.58 11.99
C GLY A 94 7.54 -14.77 12.59
N GLY A 95 7.50 -15.17 13.86
CA GLY A 95 6.29 -15.71 14.45
C GLY A 95 5.46 -14.70 15.22
N ASP A 96 5.71 -13.40 15.10
CA ASP A 96 4.95 -12.35 15.79
C ASP A 96 3.92 -11.74 14.84
N PRO A 97 2.61 -12.06 15.06
CA PRO A 97 1.54 -11.55 14.20
C PRO A 97 1.40 -10.03 14.24
N ASP A 98 1.66 -9.39 15.38
CA ASP A 98 1.51 -7.94 15.53
C ASP A 98 2.60 -7.22 14.71
N VAL A 99 3.84 -7.71 14.79
CA VAL A 99 4.95 -7.21 13.97
C VAL A 99 4.66 -7.42 12.48
N THR A 100 4.16 -8.58 12.10
CA THR A 100 3.85 -8.90 10.71
C THR A 100 2.73 -8.01 10.16
N ALA A 101 1.69 -7.76 10.95
CA ALA A 101 0.60 -6.85 10.58
C ALA A 101 1.07 -5.40 10.44
N GLU A 102 1.98 -4.95 11.33
CA GLU A 102 2.59 -3.63 11.23
C GLU A 102 3.41 -3.49 9.94
N VAL A 103 4.25 -4.49 9.61
CA VAL A 103 5.03 -4.49 8.37
C VAL A 103 4.13 -4.52 7.12
N TYR A 104 3.00 -5.25 7.16
CA TYR A 104 2.01 -5.21 6.09
C TYR A 104 1.48 -3.80 5.86
N GLY A 105 1.17 -3.07 6.94
CA GLY A 105 0.77 -1.67 6.86
C GLY A 105 1.83 -0.78 6.18
N TRP A 106 3.11 -1.01 6.47
CA TRP A 106 4.20 -0.26 5.82
C TRP A 106 4.37 -0.58 4.33
N VAL A 107 4.20 -1.85 3.93
CA VAL A 107 4.13 -2.22 2.51
C VAL A 107 3.00 -1.47 1.81
N TYR A 108 1.81 -1.45 2.42
CA TYR A 108 0.68 -0.69 1.88
C TYR A 108 0.96 0.81 1.73
N MET A 109 1.74 1.41 2.64
CA MET A 109 2.10 2.83 2.58
C MET A 109 3.19 3.11 1.54
N ASP A 110 4.14 2.20 1.33
CA ASP A 110 5.25 2.38 0.40
C ASP A 110 4.89 2.08 -1.07
N TYR A 111 3.84 1.28 -1.32
CA TYR A 111 3.45 0.82 -2.67
C TYR A 111 2.08 1.38 -3.09
N PRO A 112 2.00 2.66 -3.51
CA PRO A 112 0.75 3.21 -4.04
C PRO A 112 0.23 2.46 -5.26
N GLU A 113 1.11 1.81 -6.02
CA GLU A 113 0.79 0.98 -7.19
C GLU A 113 0.04 -0.32 -6.87
N TYR A 114 0.05 -0.79 -5.62
CA TYR A 114 -0.73 -1.95 -5.18
C TYR A 114 -2.19 -1.55 -4.91
N CYS A 115 -2.87 -1.02 -5.93
CA CYS A 115 -4.25 -0.54 -5.81
C CYS A 115 -5.29 -1.66 -5.60
N TRP A 116 -4.86 -2.91 -5.57
CA TRP A 116 -5.70 -4.08 -5.34
C TRP A 116 -5.76 -4.55 -3.90
N ILE A 117 -5.08 -3.85 -2.97
CA ILE A 117 -5.21 -4.04 -1.51
C ILE A 117 -5.69 -2.73 -0.86
N ASN A 118 -6.38 -2.86 0.27
CA ASN A 118 -6.90 -1.71 1.03
C ASN A 118 -6.14 -1.45 2.34
N GLY A 119 -5.05 -2.19 2.59
CA GLY A 119 -4.27 -2.09 3.82
C GLY A 119 -4.78 -2.98 4.96
N ALA A 120 -5.90 -3.67 4.79
CA ALA A 120 -6.39 -4.65 5.75
C ALA A 120 -5.86 -6.05 5.41
N SER A 121 -5.59 -6.82 6.46
CA SER A 121 -5.18 -8.22 6.35
C SER A 121 -5.55 -8.98 7.62
N HIS A 122 -5.65 -10.30 7.50
CA HIS A 122 -5.74 -11.19 8.65
C HIS A 122 -4.41 -11.90 8.84
N VAL A 123 -3.81 -11.79 10.04
CA VAL A 123 -2.50 -12.38 10.34
C VAL A 123 -2.62 -13.40 11.45
N THR A 124 -2.14 -14.61 11.22
CA THR A 124 -2.13 -15.71 12.20
C THR A 124 -0.73 -16.28 12.36
N GLY A 125 -0.23 -16.34 13.59
CA GLY A 125 1.08 -16.93 13.89
C GLY A 125 0.98 -18.40 14.22
N TYR A 126 1.91 -19.20 13.71
CA TYR A 126 1.99 -20.65 13.87
C TYR A 126 3.35 -21.13 14.40
N GLY A 127 3.35 -22.33 14.96
CA GLY A 127 4.53 -23.02 15.49
C GLY A 127 4.71 -22.83 17.00
N GLU A 128 5.50 -23.73 17.63
CA GLU A 128 5.86 -23.67 19.06
C GLU A 128 7.38 -23.76 19.22
N PRO A 129 8.07 -22.64 19.45
CA PRO A 129 7.56 -21.26 19.48
C PRO A 129 7.05 -20.81 18.12
N LYS A 130 6.20 -19.79 18.08
CA LYS A 130 5.70 -19.23 16.81
C LYS A 130 6.86 -18.84 15.94
N ASN A 131 6.97 -19.42 14.75
CA ASN A 131 8.13 -19.28 13.87
C ASN A 131 7.78 -18.83 12.45
N TYR A 132 6.49 -18.76 12.11
CA TYR A 132 5.98 -18.17 10.87
C TYR A 132 4.58 -17.59 11.06
N CYS A 133 4.18 -16.70 10.16
CA CYS A 133 2.82 -16.19 10.08
C CYS A 133 2.22 -16.51 8.72
N GLU A 134 0.89 -16.73 8.73
CA GLU A 134 0.05 -16.69 7.56
C GLU A 134 -0.62 -15.32 7.50
N VAL A 135 -0.50 -14.65 6.37
CA VAL A 135 -1.11 -13.36 6.09
C VAL A 135 -2.10 -13.53 4.95
N VAL A 136 -3.35 -13.22 5.22
CA VAL A 136 -4.42 -13.21 4.21
C VAL A 136 -4.76 -11.75 3.90
N PRO A 137 -4.26 -11.18 2.78
CA PRO A 137 -4.60 -9.82 2.39
C PRO A 137 -6.07 -9.68 2.01
N GLU A 138 -6.64 -8.52 2.28
CA GLU A 138 -7.95 -8.17 1.74
C GLU A 138 -7.79 -7.59 0.34
N TYR A 139 -7.96 -8.44 -0.68
CA TYR A 139 -7.91 -8.01 -2.06
C TYR A 139 -9.25 -7.39 -2.50
N THR A 140 -9.16 -6.20 -3.08
CA THR A 140 -10.33 -5.45 -3.59
C THR A 140 -10.55 -5.63 -5.09
N ILE A 141 -9.57 -6.20 -5.78
CA ILE A 141 -9.54 -6.40 -7.23
C ILE A 141 -9.16 -7.85 -7.51
N PRO A 142 -9.86 -8.55 -8.42
CA PRO A 142 -9.52 -9.91 -8.79
C PRO A 142 -8.20 -10.00 -9.58
N ALA A 143 -7.50 -11.12 -9.44
CA ALA A 143 -6.15 -11.30 -9.99
C ALA A 143 -6.06 -11.08 -11.51
N GLU A 144 -7.10 -11.46 -12.25
CA GLU A 144 -7.16 -11.31 -13.72
C GLU A 144 -7.17 -9.85 -14.19
N GLU A 145 -7.57 -8.90 -13.34
CA GLU A 145 -7.58 -7.48 -13.70
C GLU A 145 -6.24 -6.78 -13.43
N ILE A 146 -5.39 -7.34 -12.58
CA ILE A 146 -4.18 -6.65 -12.07
C ILE A 146 -3.24 -6.25 -13.19
N THR A 147 -2.91 -7.17 -14.10
CA THR A 147 -1.98 -6.89 -15.22
C THR A 147 -2.49 -5.75 -16.10
N GLY A 148 -3.81 -5.70 -16.35
CA GLY A 148 -4.43 -4.61 -17.09
C GLY A 148 -4.31 -3.27 -16.37
N ARG A 149 -4.59 -3.26 -15.06
CA ARG A 149 -4.47 -2.06 -14.22
C ARG A 149 -3.04 -1.56 -14.08
N GLN A 150 -2.08 -2.45 -13.88
CA GLN A 150 -0.66 -2.09 -13.85
C GLN A 150 -0.20 -1.45 -15.17
N THR A 151 -0.65 -1.98 -16.30
CA THR A 151 -0.36 -1.41 -17.62
C THR A 151 -0.94 -0.01 -17.77
N GLN A 152 -2.19 0.19 -17.33
CA GLN A 152 -2.84 1.50 -17.37
C GLN A 152 -2.17 2.50 -16.42
N ILE A 153 -1.84 2.10 -15.19
CA ILE A 153 -1.09 2.95 -14.24
C ILE A 153 0.25 3.38 -14.84
N LYS A 154 1.00 2.44 -15.41
CA LYS A 154 2.29 2.73 -16.04
C LYS A 154 2.15 3.67 -17.25
N GLY A 155 1.16 3.43 -18.09
CA GLY A 155 0.84 4.28 -19.24
C GLY A 155 0.47 5.70 -18.81
N SER A 156 -0.54 5.83 -17.94
CA SER A 156 -0.97 7.13 -17.42
C SER A 156 0.15 7.89 -16.70
N GLY A 157 1.00 7.17 -15.95
CA GLY A 157 2.17 7.78 -15.32
C GLY A 157 3.22 8.31 -16.32
N ASN A 158 3.44 7.57 -17.42
CA ASN A 158 4.30 8.04 -18.51
C ASN A 158 3.74 9.31 -19.16
N ASP A 159 2.44 9.29 -19.49
CA ASP A 159 1.77 10.43 -20.12
C ASP A 159 1.73 11.63 -19.18
N PHE A 160 1.50 11.40 -17.89
CA PHE A 160 1.51 12.46 -16.89
C PHE A 160 2.87 13.14 -16.77
N LEU A 161 3.97 12.37 -16.82
CA LEU A 161 5.33 12.88 -16.68
C LEU A 161 5.97 13.31 -17.99
N SER A 162 5.31 13.16 -19.14
CA SER A 162 5.90 13.39 -20.47
C SER A 162 6.32 14.82 -20.73
N ASP A 163 5.66 15.81 -20.12
CA ASP A 163 5.91 17.25 -20.25
C ASP A 163 6.62 17.84 -19.02
N ILE A 164 6.99 17.02 -18.04
CA ILE A 164 7.80 17.45 -16.90
C ILE A 164 9.26 17.53 -17.29
N ASP A 165 9.84 18.72 -17.24
CA ASP A 165 11.25 18.92 -17.53
C ASP A 165 12.13 18.27 -16.45
N ARG A 166 12.80 17.20 -16.84
CA ARG A 166 13.65 16.42 -15.92
C ARG A 166 14.96 17.13 -15.55
N SER A 167 15.31 18.22 -16.24
CA SER A 167 16.49 19.03 -15.92
C SER A 167 16.27 20.00 -14.75
N MET A 168 15.01 20.24 -14.34
CA MET A 168 14.70 21.04 -13.16
C MET A 168 15.30 20.39 -11.89
N ASP A 169 15.55 21.24 -10.90
CA ASP A 169 15.82 20.75 -9.54
C ASP A 169 14.58 20.05 -8.95
N ASP A 170 14.76 19.36 -7.83
CA ASP A 170 13.69 18.59 -7.21
C ASP A 170 12.51 19.48 -6.83
N TYR A 171 12.75 20.70 -6.35
CA TYR A 171 11.67 21.62 -6.02
C TYR A 171 10.84 22.01 -7.25
N GLY A 172 11.49 22.26 -8.38
CA GLY A 172 10.82 22.55 -9.64
C GLY A 172 9.94 21.39 -10.12
N LYS A 173 10.47 20.16 -10.07
CA LYS A 173 9.73 18.93 -10.39
C LYS A 173 8.54 18.71 -9.48
N ILE A 174 8.75 18.82 -8.15
CA ILE A 174 7.70 18.70 -7.12
C ILE A 174 6.56 19.68 -7.42
N LYS A 175 6.89 20.95 -7.63
CA LYS A 175 5.92 22.01 -7.91
C LYS A 175 5.15 21.73 -9.20
N ALA A 176 5.85 21.38 -10.29
CA ALA A 176 5.22 21.11 -11.58
C ALA A 176 4.23 19.93 -11.50
N VAL A 177 4.63 18.83 -10.85
CA VAL A 177 3.77 17.67 -10.64
C VAL A 177 2.57 18.03 -9.75
N PHE A 178 2.79 18.74 -8.65
CA PHE A 178 1.71 19.18 -7.76
C PHE A 178 0.67 20.03 -8.49
N GLU A 179 1.12 21.06 -9.22
CA GLU A 179 0.21 21.90 -10.00
C GLU A 179 -0.54 21.14 -11.09
N LYS A 180 0.11 20.13 -11.68
CA LYS A 180 -0.53 19.27 -12.69
C LYS A 180 -1.57 18.34 -12.05
N CYS A 181 -1.30 17.77 -10.88
CA CYS A 181 -2.30 17.00 -10.13
C CYS A 181 -3.56 17.83 -9.87
N ILE A 182 -3.41 19.06 -9.38
CA ILE A 182 -4.57 19.96 -9.10
C ILE A 182 -5.36 20.27 -10.37
N ARG A 183 -4.70 20.39 -11.53
CA ARG A 183 -5.39 20.73 -12.79
C ARG A 183 -6.06 19.53 -13.47
N GLN A 184 -5.56 18.32 -13.27
CA GLN A 184 -5.97 17.14 -14.04
C GLN A 184 -6.82 16.14 -13.25
N ILE A 185 -6.87 16.28 -11.93
CA ILE A 185 -7.59 15.35 -11.07
C ILE A 185 -8.72 16.11 -10.38
N ASP A 186 -9.94 15.64 -10.55
CA ASP A 186 -11.12 16.21 -9.90
C ASP A 186 -11.33 15.58 -8.51
N TYR A 187 -11.75 16.42 -7.54
CA TYR A 187 -12.12 15.92 -6.23
C TYR A 187 -13.58 15.44 -6.23
N VAL A 188 -13.76 14.10 -6.25
CA VAL A 188 -15.08 13.46 -6.35
C VAL A 188 -15.27 12.45 -5.23
N LYS A 189 -16.14 12.75 -4.26
CA LYS A 189 -16.36 11.91 -3.07
C LYS A 189 -16.93 10.53 -3.41
N ASP A 190 -17.76 10.44 -4.43
CA ASP A 190 -18.45 9.21 -4.81
C ASP A 190 -17.79 8.50 -6.02
N ALA A 191 -16.56 8.88 -6.38
CA ALA A 191 -15.84 8.19 -7.44
C ALA A 191 -15.51 6.74 -7.04
N PRO A 192 -15.61 5.78 -7.96
CA PRO A 192 -15.21 4.40 -7.68
C PRO A 192 -13.75 4.33 -7.23
N GLU A 193 -13.46 3.51 -6.22
CA GLU A 193 -12.11 3.30 -5.69
C GLU A 193 -11.38 4.61 -5.31
N ASN A 194 -12.12 5.63 -4.88
CA ASN A 194 -11.70 7.02 -4.75
C ASN A 194 -10.49 7.28 -3.83
N GLN A 195 -9.99 6.28 -3.12
CA GLN A 195 -8.80 6.37 -2.25
C GLN A 195 -7.54 5.74 -2.87
N THR A 196 -7.63 5.27 -4.11
CA THR A 196 -6.53 4.56 -4.76
C THR A 196 -5.74 5.43 -5.74
N LEU A 197 -4.51 5.00 -6.04
CA LEU A 197 -3.72 5.55 -7.14
C LEU A 197 -4.49 5.46 -8.48
N TYR A 198 -5.17 4.34 -8.70
CA TYR A 198 -5.89 4.09 -9.96
C TYR A 198 -6.98 5.13 -10.21
N SER A 199 -7.76 5.44 -9.19
CA SER A 199 -8.80 6.46 -9.26
C SER A 199 -8.23 7.85 -9.60
N GLY A 200 -7.14 8.26 -8.93
CA GLY A 200 -6.52 9.57 -9.18
C GLY A 200 -5.79 9.64 -10.51
N LEU A 201 -4.89 8.69 -10.79
CA LEU A 201 -3.98 8.77 -11.94
C LEU A 201 -4.64 8.33 -13.26
N VAL A 202 -5.46 7.27 -13.23
CA VAL A 202 -6.05 6.70 -14.45
C VAL A 202 -7.41 7.30 -14.72
N ASN A 203 -8.28 7.38 -13.71
CA ASN A 203 -9.65 7.88 -13.87
C ASN A 203 -9.76 9.41 -13.73
N GLY A 204 -8.74 10.08 -13.17
CA GLY A 204 -8.74 11.52 -12.96
C GLY A 204 -9.76 12.02 -11.93
N GLN A 205 -10.29 11.16 -11.07
CA GLN A 205 -11.31 11.47 -10.07
C GLN A 205 -11.02 10.75 -8.77
N THR A 206 -10.81 11.49 -7.68
CA THR A 206 -10.41 10.87 -6.41
C THR A 206 -10.74 11.77 -5.20
N VAL A 207 -10.38 11.30 -4.00
CA VAL A 207 -10.37 12.09 -2.76
C VAL A 207 -8.94 12.25 -2.24
N CYS A 208 -8.77 12.79 -1.04
CA CYS A 208 -7.46 13.12 -0.45
C CYS A 208 -6.43 11.99 -0.53
N ALA A 209 -6.82 10.76 -0.18
CA ALA A 209 -5.91 9.61 -0.21
C ALA A 209 -5.41 9.29 -1.63
N GLY A 210 -6.29 9.29 -2.63
CA GLY A 210 -5.90 9.03 -4.01
C GLY A 210 -5.03 10.14 -4.61
N TYR A 211 -5.26 11.41 -4.24
CA TYR A 211 -4.32 12.50 -4.57
C TYR A 211 -2.93 12.25 -4.01
N ALA A 212 -2.85 11.91 -2.71
CA ALA A 212 -1.58 11.67 -2.05
C ALA A 212 -0.84 10.47 -2.64
N ARG A 213 -1.55 9.37 -2.95
CA ARG A 213 -0.98 8.18 -3.61
C ARG A 213 -0.55 8.45 -5.04
N THR A 214 -1.31 9.25 -5.79
CA THR A 214 -0.92 9.67 -7.14
C THR A 214 0.36 10.50 -7.09
N PHE A 215 0.42 11.45 -6.18
CA PHE A 215 1.62 12.27 -6.01
C PHE A 215 2.82 11.43 -5.56
N GLN A 216 2.65 10.53 -4.59
CA GLN A 216 3.69 9.60 -4.14
C GLN A 216 4.24 8.76 -5.30
N TYR A 217 3.37 8.15 -6.10
CA TYR A 217 3.77 7.36 -7.26
C TYR A 217 4.59 8.17 -8.26
N LEU A 218 4.16 9.40 -8.57
CA LEU A 218 4.86 10.27 -9.51
C LEU A 218 6.22 10.74 -8.98
N MET A 219 6.34 10.99 -7.67
CA MET A 219 7.61 11.31 -7.03
C MET A 219 8.57 10.12 -7.08
N ASN A 220 8.10 8.90 -6.75
CA ASN A 220 8.89 7.68 -6.88
C ASN A 220 9.44 7.51 -8.32
N ARG A 221 8.62 7.81 -9.34
CA ARG A 221 9.00 7.76 -10.75
C ARG A 221 10.02 8.82 -11.18
N LEU A 222 10.19 9.86 -10.38
CA LEU A 222 11.17 10.92 -10.57
C LEU A 222 12.41 10.75 -9.69
N ASP A 223 12.51 9.63 -8.97
CA ASP A 223 13.55 9.34 -7.96
C ASP A 223 13.64 10.43 -6.87
N ILE A 224 12.48 11.03 -6.52
CA ILE A 224 12.37 12.04 -5.46
C ILE A 224 11.85 11.33 -4.20
N PRO A 225 12.61 11.33 -3.09
CA PRO A 225 12.18 10.70 -1.84
C PRO A 225 10.87 11.28 -1.33
N VAL A 226 9.91 10.42 -1.06
CA VAL A 226 8.56 10.79 -0.62
C VAL A 226 8.06 9.78 0.41
N ILE A 227 7.28 10.24 1.36
CA ILE A 227 6.62 9.40 2.37
C ILE A 227 5.11 9.65 2.35
N TYR A 228 4.34 8.57 2.39
CA TYR A 228 2.91 8.61 2.63
C TYR A 228 2.65 8.49 4.14
N VAL A 229 1.92 9.43 4.71
CA VAL A 229 1.54 9.44 6.12
C VAL A 229 0.03 9.57 6.25
N THR A 230 -0.54 8.91 7.26
CA THR A 230 -1.94 9.06 7.65
C THR A 230 -2.00 9.81 8.98
N GLY A 231 -2.98 10.71 9.12
CA GLY A 231 -3.26 11.42 10.37
C GLY A 231 -4.53 10.88 11.05
N THR A 232 -4.59 11.00 12.36
CA THR A 232 -5.79 10.80 13.19
C THR A 232 -6.31 12.13 13.67
#